data_d280f81c199258474a7d5f04adcd7c3e
#
_entry.id   d280f81c199258474a7d5f04adcd7c3e
#
_cell.length_a   1.000
_cell.length_b   1.000
_cell.length_c   1.000
_cell.angle_alpha   90.00
_cell.angle_beta   90.00
_cell.angle_gamma   90.00
#
_symmetry.space_group_name_H-M   'P 1'
#
loop_
_entity.id
_entity.type
_entity.pdbx_description
1 polymer ?
#
loop_
_entity_poly.entity_id
_entity_poly.type
_entity_poly.pdbx_seq_one_letter_code
_entity_poly.pdbx_strand_id
1 'polypeptide(L)'
;MSESNSPLPSNEGHQPTHAGPQRGKKSHRGAIIGIIVVALAIIIAVVAIVLHQKKDDDETSSSAVPAATDITPTARSQASSTSDLPNGCSARGSAIDPTKVKIESLNIDAKVSAAGVDSKTNAPGVPPLNDPVNFTWYNKSVKPGAPQGMSLLMTHTYHKGGASGNKIHESLKPGDVVRVSSGDKTMCYKVTNQRKIYVDKYSADDAKFVYNKNGTPRIGILICWDWDKNDKEWDSREVYVAEAMYS
;
A
#
# COMPACT_ATOMS: atom_id res chain seq x y z
N MET A 1 -23.68 -59.69 -36.58
CA MET A 1 -25.06 -60.03 -36.19
C MET A 1 -25.46 -59.00 -35.15
N SER A 2 -26.21 -58.21 -35.64
CA SER A 2 -27.48 -57.56 -35.37
C SER A 2 -27.37 -56.30 -34.54
N GLU A 3 -27.57 -55.23 -35.24
CA GLU A 3 -27.97 -53.90 -34.83
C GLU A 3 -29.24 -53.94 -33.97
N SER A 4 -29.35 -53.01 -33.06
CA SER A 4 -30.67 -52.48 -32.73
C SER A 4 -30.56 -51.00 -32.34
N ASN A 5 -30.99 -50.21 -33.28
CA ASN A 5 -31.37 -48.79 -33.18
C ASN A 5 -32.66 -48.68 -32.37
N SER A 6 -32.76 -47.70 -31.48
CA SER A 6 -34.06 -47.15 -31.05
C SER A 6 -33.97 -45.68 -30.73
N PRO A 7 -34.93 -44.84 -31.15
CA PRO A 7 -34.86 -43.41 -31.21
C PRO A 7 -35.41 -42.73 -29.94
N LEU A 8 -34.97 -41.46 -29.76
CA LEU A 8 -35.45 -40.50 -28.79
C LEU A 8 -36.94 -40.16 -28.97
N PRO A 9 -37.66 -39.84 -27.91
CA PRO A 9 -38.89 -39.05 -28.01
C PRO A 9 -38.62 -37.56 -27.74
N SER A 10 -39.06 -36.75 -28.70
CA SER A 10 -39.32 -35.34 -28.59
C SER A 10 -40.39 -35.08 -27.53
N ASN A 11 -40.21 -34.08 -26.69
CA ASN A 11 -41.34 -33.51 -25.94
C ASN A 11 -41.30 -31.96 -26.04
N GLU A 12 -42.22 -31.48 -26.86
CA GLU A 12 -42.59 -30.06 -26.96
C GLU A 12 -43.46 -29.62 -25.78
N GLY A 13 -43.26 -28.37 -25.39
CA GLY A 13 -44.35 -27.54 -24.94
C GLY A 13 -44.57 -27.46 -23.45
N HIS A 14 -44.23 -26.30 -22.84
CA HIS A 14 -45.21 -25.37 -22.20
C HIS A 14 -44.47 -24.23 -21.57
N GLN A 15 -44.62 -23.04 -22.16
CA GLN A 15 -44.40 -21.75 -21.45
C GLN A 15 -45.61 -21.49 -20.56
N PRO A 16 -45.41 -20.96 -19.36
CA PRO A 16 -46.33 -19.98 -18.80
C PRO A 16 -45.66 -18.61 -18.64
N THR A 17 -46.20 -17.67 -19.36
CA THR A 17 -46.06 -16.25 -19.14
C THR A 17 -46.62 -15.85 -17.79
N HIS A 18 -45.77 -15.36 -16.90
CA HIS A 18 -46.24 -14.51 -15.79
C HIS A 18 -45.33 -13.26 -15.72
N ALA A 19 -45.89 -12.17 -16.21
CA ALA A 19 -45.45 -10.81 -15.98
C ALA A 19 -45.66 -10.44 -14.52
N GLY A 20 -44.55 -10.34 -13.74
CA GLY A 20 -44.54 -9.73 -12.42
C GLY A 20 -44.00 -8.28 -12.51
N PRO A 21 -44.44 -7.34 -11.64
CA PRO A 21 -44.11 -5.92 -11.81
C PRO A 21 -42.66 -5.64 -11.60
N GLN A 22 -42.03 -4.98 -12.58
CA GLN A 22 -40.67 -4.45 -12.51
C GLN A 22 -40.60 -3.35 -11.44
N ARG A 23 -39.99 -3.66 -10.32
CA ARG A 23 -39.58 -2.67 -9.33
C ARG A 23 -38.35 -1.97 -9.86
N GLY A 24 -38.52 -0.72 -10.32
CA GLY A 24 -37.46 0.12 -10.82
C GLY A 24 -36.33 0.29 -9.80
N LYS A 25 -35.15 -0.24 -10.07
CA LYS A 25 -33.91 0.10 -9.37
C LYS A 25 -33.59 1.56 -9.68
N LYS A 26 -33.78 2.45 -8.70
CA LYS A 26 -33.28 3.82 -8.78
C LYS A 26 -31.76 3.77 -8.86
N SER A 27 -31.23 4.16 -10.02
CA SER A 27 -29.81 4.29 -10.27
C SER A 27 -29.24 5.43 -9.40
N HIS A 28 -28.39 5.08 -8.43
CA HIS A 28 -27.64 6.05 -7.62
C HIS A 28 -26.44 6.70 -8.35
N ARG A 29 -26.33 6.48 -9.67
CA ARG A 29 -25.22 7.02 -10.49
C ARG A 29 -25.19 8.54 -10.60
N GLY A 30 -26.32 9.22 -10.39
CA GLY A 30 -26.39 10.69 -10.46
C GLY A 30 -25.87 11.41 -9.20
N ALA A 31 -25.93 10.79 -8.03
CA ALA A 31 -25.50 11.42 -6.78
C ALA A 31 -23.98 11.45 -6.60
N ILE A 32 -23.26 10.47 -7.16
CA ILE A 32 -21.79 10.36 -7.02
C ILE A 32 -21.08 11.42 -7.86
N ILE A 33 -21.59 11.76 -9.05
CA ILE A 33 -20.98 12.79 -9.92
C ILE A 33 -21.08 14.19 -9.29
N GLY A 34 -22.16 14.49 -8.57
CA GLY A 34 -22.33 15.76 -7.87
C GLY A 34 -21.33 15.98 -6.73
N ILE A 35 -20.99 14.93 -5.99
CA ILE A 35 -20.05 14.99 -4.86
C ILE A 35 -18.63 15.21 -5.33
N ILE A 36 -18.22 14.62 -6.46
CA ILE A 36 -16.86 14.76 -7.02
C ILE A 36 -16.63 16.20 -7.50
N VAL A 37 -17.61 16.85 -8.10
CA VAL A 37 -17.48 18.24 -8.59
C VAL A 37 -17.36 19.24 -7.43
N VAL A 38 -18.08 19.04 -6.33
CA VAL A 38 -17.98 19.90 -5.13
C VAL A 38 -16.62 19.72 -4.43
N ALA A 39 -16.11 18.48 -4.35
CA ALA A 39 -14.79 18.22 -3.75
C ALA A 39 -13.64 18.87 -4.56
N LEU A 40 -13.71 18.89 -5.89
CA LEU A 40 -12.72 19.55 -6.74
C LEU A 40 -12.72 21.07 -6.57
N ALA A 41 -13.89 21.69 -6.40
CA ALA A 41 -14.02 23.13 -6.18
C ALA A 41 -13.39 23.57 -4.84
N ILE A 42 -13.54 22.77 -3.78
CA ILE A 42 -12.95 23.02 -2.47
C ILE A 42 -11.41 22.93 -2.50
N ILE A 43 -10.86 21.95 -3.24
CA ILE A 43 -9.40 21.80 -3.36
C ILE A 43 -8.77 22.99 -4.08
N ILE A 44 -9.42 23.52 -5.12
CA ILE A 44 -8.92 24.70 -5.85
C ILE A 44 -8.95 25.96 -4.95
N ALA A 45 -9.98 26.13 -4.11
CA ALA A 45 -10.07 27.25 -3.17
C ALA A 45 -9.00 27.19 -2.09
N VAL A 46 -8.69 26.02 -1.54
CA VAL A 46 -7.65 25.85 -0.51
C VAL A 46 -6.25 26.12 -1.07
N VAL A 47 -5.96 25.66 -2.30
CA VAL A 47 -4.67 25.93 -2.96
C VAL A 47 -4.48 27.43 -3.22
N ALA A 48 -5.53 28.16 -3.61
CA ALA A 48 -5.46 29.59 -3.84
C ALA A 48 -5.18 30.38 -2.53
N ILE A 49 -5.74 29.96 -1.39
CA ILE A 49 -5.50 30.59 -0.09
C ILE A 49 -4.06 30.37 0.38
N VAL A 50 -3.52 29.15 0.23
CA VAL A 50 -2.14 28.83 0.63
C VAL A 50 -1.10 29.60 -0.21
N LEU A 51 -1.37 29.85 -1.50
CA LEU A 51 -0.49 30.63 -2.36
C LEU A 51 -0.54 32.14 -2.08
N HIS A 52 -1.65 32.65 -1.52
CA HIS A 52 -1.78 34.06 -1.15
C HIS A 52 -1.09 34.40 0.19
N GLN A 53 -1.01 33.45 1.12
CA GLN A 53 -0.38 33.64 2.43
C GLN A 53 1.16 33.63 2.40
N LYS A 54 1.79 33.32 1.27
CA LYS A 54 3.25 33.25 1.13
C LYS A 54 3.91 34.55 0.63
N LYS A 55 3.15 35.65 0.59
CA LYS A 55 3.64 36.90 -0.03
C LYS A 55 3.90 38.05 0.93
N ASP A 56 3.68 37.91 2.23
CA ASP A 56 3.80 39.00 3.20
C ASP A 56 4.68 38.64 4.40
N ASP A 57 5.91 38.16 4.20
CA ASP A 57 6.92 38.11 5.25
C ASP A 57 8.31 38.35 4.66
N ASP A 58 8.57 39.58 4.28
CA ASP A 58 9.92 40.09 4.07
C ASP A 58 9.92 41.60 4.45
N GLU A 59 10.35 41.89 5.67
CA GLU A 59 11.15 43.08 6.01
C GLU A 59 11.56 43.13 7.50
N THR A 60 12.87 43.05 7.68
CA THR A 60 13.73 43.83 8.54
C THR A 60 13.45 44.00 10.05
N SER A 61 14.32 43.48 10.89
CA SER A 61 15.01 44.34 11.86
C SER A 61 16.29 43.71 12.42
N SER A 62 17.35 44.48 12.19
CA SER A 62 18.68 44.39 12.81
C SER A 62 18.64 44.82 14.27
N SER A 63 19.28 44.10 15.19
CA SER A 63 20.21 44.65 16.18
C SER A 63 20.57 43.69 17.32
N ALA A 64 21.88 43.69 17.58
CA ALA A 64 22.58 43.51 18.86
C ALA A 64 22.82 42.06 19.37
N VAL A 65 24.08 41.66 19.18
CA VAL A 65 24.83 40.68 19.97
C VAL A 65 25.01 41.18 21.41
N PRO A 66 24.92 40.29 22.43
CA PRO A 66 26.05 40.16 23.35
C PRO A 66 26.61 38.72 23.40
N ALA A 67 27.90 38.70 23.71
CA ALA A 67 28.83 37.61 23.66
C ALA A 67 28.62 36.54 24.72
N ALA A 68 29.05 35.33 24.34
CA ALA A 68 29.71 34.27 25.12
C ALA A 68 28.99 33.63 26.31
N THR A 69 28.61 32.39 26.14
CA THR A 69 29.07 31.35 27.07
C THR A 69 29.18 30.03 26.29
N ASP A 70 30.40 29.53 26.27
CA ASP A 70 30.83 28.27 25.71
C ASP A 70 30.14 27.10 26.48
N ILE A 71 29.15 26.49 25.89
CA ILE A 71 28.65 25.19 26.32
C ILE A 71 28.71 24.27 25.11
N THR A 72 29.78 23.53 25.04
CA THR A 72 29.97 22.40 24.13
C THR A 72 28.78 21.45 24.28
N PRO A 73 27.86 21.30 23.32
CA PRO A 73 26.96 20.18 23.31
C PRO A 73 27.76 18.98 22.81
N THR A 74 28.15 18.13 23.75
CA THR A 74 28.56 16.76 23.42
C THR A 74 27.40 16.11 22.64
N ALA A 75 27.47 16.22 21.33
CA ALA A 75 26.65 15.42 20.44
C ALA A 75 26.99 13.96 20.69
N ARG A 76 26.24 13.36 21.59
CA ARG A 76 26.24 11.90 21.77
C ARG A 76 25.64 11.32 20.51
N SER A 77 26.47 11.12 19.48
CA SER A 77 26.15 10.20 18.39
C SER A 77 25.79 8.87 19.05
N GLN A 78 24.50 8.59 19.12
CA GLN A 78 24.05 7.22 19.33
C GLN A 78 24.47 6.45 18.06
N ALA A 79 25.69 5.93 18.07
CA ALA A 79 26.09 4.87 17.20
C ALA A 79 25.15 3.69 17.55
N SER A 80 24.12 3.49 16.72
CA SER A 80 23.33 2.28 16.74
C SER A 80 24.31 1.12 16.63
N SER A 81 24.36 0.30 17.66
CA SER A 81 25.25 -0.84 17.72
C SER A 81 24.96 -1.75 16.52
N THR A 82 25.95 -1.96 15.68
CA THR A 82 25.91 -2.86 14.51
C THR A 82 25.68 -4.32 14.90
N SER A 83 25.57 -4.63 16.19
CA SER A 83 25.39 -5.98 16.73
C SER A 83 24.04 -6.63 16.45
N ASP A 84 23.00 -5.85 16.09
CA ASP A 84 21.64 -6.38 15.87
C ASP A 84 21.26 -6.49 14.39
N LEU A 85 22.17 -6.18 13.48
CA LEU A 85 21.89 -6.25 12.03
C LEU A 85 22.03 -7.70 11.55
N PRO A 86 20.99 -8.30 10.96
CA PRO A 86 21.04 -9.66 10.45
C PRO A 86 22.08 -9.81 9.34
N ASN A 87 22.72 -10.97 9.26
CA ASN A 87 23.71 -11.27 8.23
C ASN A 87 23.17 -11.00 6.81
N GLY A 88 23.97 -10.35 5.97
CA GLY A 88 23.60 -10.01 4.60
C GLY A 88 22.77 -8.74 4.46
N CYS A 89 22.50 -8.04 5.54
CA CYS A 89 21.86 -6.72 5.49
C CYS A 89 22.89 -5.61 5.34
N SER A 90 22.59 -4.59 4.54
CA SER A 90 23.42 -3.40 4.39
C SER A 90 23.36 -2.55 5.66
N ALA A 91 24.52 -2.18 6.21
CA ALA A 91 24.59 -1.34 7.40
C ALA A 91 24.23 0.14 7.12
N ARG A 92 24.31 0.55 5.87
CA ARG A 92 23.97 1.92 5.42
C ARG A 92 22.84 1.90 4.40
N GLY A 93 21.95 2.86 4.51
CA GLY A 93 20.88 3.08 3.55
C GLY A 93 21.43 3.41 2.16
N SER A 94 20.87 2.78 1.14
CA SER A 94 21.14 3.08 -0.28
C SER A 94 19.84 2.85 -1.03
N ALA A 95 19.31 3.91 -1.63
CA ALA A 95 18.06 3.81 -2.41
C ALA A 95 18.23 2.83 -3.57
N ILE A 96 17.38 1.81 -3.63
CA ILE A 96 17.41 0.76 -4.64
C ILE A 96 16.10 0.68 -5.41
N ASP A 97 16.16 0.19 -6.64
CA ASP A 97 14.99 -0.30 -7.38
C ASP A 97 14.81 -1.78 -7.03
N PRO A 98 13.83 -2.13 -6.21
CA PRO A 98 13.74 -3.46 -5.63
C PRO A 98 13.40 -4.50 -6.71
N THR A 99 14.09 -5.64 -6.66
CA THR A 99 13.84 -6.78 -7.55
C THR A 99 13.39 -8.03 -6.79
N LYS A 100 13.58 -8.03 -5.46
CA LYS A 100 13.31 -9.18 -4.61
C LYS A 100 12.89 -8.76 -3.21
N VAL A 101 11.96 -9.51 -2.62
CA VAL A 101 11.59 -9.44 -1.21
C VAL A 101 11.70 -10.83 -0.59
N LYS A 102 12.27 -10.90 0.63
CA LYS A 102 12.38 -12.13 1.41
C LYS A 102 11.91 -11.91 2.84
N ILE A 103 11.03 -12.79 3.33
CA ILE A 103 10.58 -12.84 4.73
C ILE A 103 10.75 -14.28 5.20
N GLU A 104 11.85 -14.52 5.92
CA GLU A 104 12.27 -15.89 6.26
C GLU A 104 11.27 -16.59 7.17
N SER A 105 10.73 -15.87 8.16
CA SER A 105 9.73 -16.40 9.12
C SER A 105 8.46 -16.94 8.43
N LEU A 106 8.15 -16.44 7.20
CA LEU A 106 6.96 -16.83 6.43
C LEU A 106 7.30 -17.74 5.24
N ASN A 107 8.57 -18.07 5.05
CA ASN A 107 9.05 -18.74 3.84
C ASN A 107 8.57 -18.04 2.55
N ILE A 108 8.68 -16.70 2.55
CA ILE A 108 8.46 -15.86 1.36
C ILE A 108 9.81 -15.54 0.75
N ASP A 109 9.98 -15.86 -0.52
CA ASP A 109 11.11 -15.48 -1.38
C ASP A 109 10.53 -15.17 -2.76
N ALA A 110 10.31 -13.87 -3.04
CA ALA A 110 9.46 -13.42 -4.14
C ALA A 110 10.13 -12.30 -4.96
N LYS A 111 9.78 -12.22 -6.23
CA LYS A 111 10.18 -11.12 -7.11
C LYS A 111 9.40 -9.85 -6.77
N VAL A 112 10.04 -8.71 -7.03
CA VAL A 112 9.41 -7.39 -6.95
C VAL A 112 9.53 -6.72 -8.31
N SER A 113 8.43 -6.22 -8.84
CA SER A 113 8.39 -5.38 -10.04
C SER A 113 7.90 -3.98 -9.71
N ALA A 114 8.39 -2.98 -10.43
CA ALA A 114 7.89 -1.62 -10.28
C ALA A 114 6.48 -1.48 -10.87
N ALA A 115 5.57 -0.82 -10.15
CA ALA A 115 4.24 -0.49 -10.64
C ALA A 115 3.92 0.98 -10.37
N GLY A 116 3.21 1.61 -11.32
CA GLY A 116 2.67 2.96 -11.18
C GLY A 116 1.28 2.96 -10.55
N VAL A 117 0.51 3.99 -10.88
CA VAL A 117 -0.92 4.06 -10.58
C VAL A 117 -1.68 3.22 -11.59
N ASP A 118 -2.55 2.35 -11.12
CA ASP A 118 -3.51 1.63 -11.96
C ASP A 118 -4.60 2.61 -12.45
N SER A 119 -4.77 2.71 -13.76
CA SER A 119 -5.68 3.69 -14.37
C SER A 119 -7.17 3.42 -14.13
N LYS A 120 -7.53 2.20 -13.76
CA LYS A 120 -8.93 1.81 -13.51
C LYS A 120 -9.34 2.09 -12.07
N THR A 121 -8.44 1.85 -11.13
CA THR A 121 -8.72 1.94 -9.69
C THR A 121 -8.16 3.21 -9.06
N ASN A 122 -7.27 3.93 -9.76
CA ASN A 122 -6.51 5.07 -9.24
C ASN A 122 -5.73 4.74 -7.95
N ALA A 123 -5.36 3.48 -7.79
CA ALA A 123 -4.59 2.95 -6.66
C ALA A 123 -3.20 2.49 -7.12
N PRO A 124 -2.25 2.23 -6.21
CA PRO A 124 -1.00 1.58 -6.55
C PRO A 124 -1.23 0.24 -7.26
N GLY A 125 -0.52 0.02 -8.36
CA GLY A 125 -0.65 -1.21 -9.15
C GLY A 125 -0.16 -2.43 -8.36
N VAL A 126 -0.88 -3.53 -8.51
CA VAL A 126 -0.60 -4.84 -7.87
C VAL A 126 -0.06 -5.84 -8.90
N PRO A 127 0.49 -7.00 -8.49
CA PRO A 127 0.85 -8.05 -9.43
C PRO A 127 -0.34 -8.52 -10.30
N PRO A 128 -0.12 -9.24 -11.41
CA PRO A 128 -1.21 -9.86 -12.15
C PRO A 128 -2.07 -10.77 -11.26
N LEU A 129 -3.39 -10.84 -11.50
CA LEU A 129 -4.32 -11.59 -10.65
C LEU A 129 -4.00 -13.09 -10.51
N ASN A 130 -3.29 -13.67 -11.47
CA ASN A 130 -2.84 -15.06 -11.44
C ASN A 130 -1.46 -15.24 -10.79
N ASP A 131 -0.89 -14.21 -10.20
CA ASP A 131 0.39 -14.26 -9.51
C ASP A 131 0.18 -14.13 -7.99
N PRO A 132 0.05 -15.25 -7.26
CA PRO A 132 -0.19 -15.23 -5.82
C PRO A 132 1.05 -14.96 -4.98
N VAL A 133 2.25 -14.96 -5.58
CA VAL A 133 3.53 -15.00 -4.85
C VAL A 133 4.25 -13.67 -4.86
N ASN A 134 4.31 -13.02 -6.03
CA ASN A 134 5.18 -11.88 -6.23
C ASN A 134 4.59 -10.58 -5.69
N PHE A 135 5.44 -9.54 -5.68
CA PHE A 135 5.11 -8.22 -5.17
C PHE A 135 5.27 -7.16 -6.25
N THR A 136 4.58 -6.04 -6.07
CA THR A 136 4.93 -4.79 -6.75
C THR A 136 5.43 -3.77 -5.75
N TRP A 137 6.34 -2.93 -6.19
CA TRP A 137 6.73 -1.71 -5.51
C TRP A 137 6.07 -0.51 -6.20
N TYR A 138 5.35 0.30 -5.44
CA TYR A 138 4.77 1.54 -5.95
C TYR A 138 5.85 2.57 -6.23
N ASN A 139 6.19 2.77 -7.50
CA ASN A 139 7.32 3.61 -7.94
C ASN A 139 7.12 5.12 -7.73
N LYS A 140 5.94 5.55 -7.23
CA LYS A 140 5.68 6.93 -6.77
C LYS A 140 5.89 7.08 -5.27
N SER A 141 6.07 5.99 -4.52
CA SER A 141 6.57 6.01 -3.15
C SER A 141 8.08 6.24 -3.12
N VAL A 142 8.66 6.40 -1.93
CA VAL A 142 10.12 6.45 -1.82
C VAL A 142 10.74 5.09 -2.16
N LYS A 143 11.99 5.09 -2.58
CA LYS A 143 12.72 3.83 -2.85
C LYS A 143 13.10 3.14 -1.54
N PRO A 144 13.06 1.80 -1.45
CA PRO A 144 13.70 1.10 -0.34
C PRO A 144 15.16 1.52 -0.20
N GLY A 145 15.62 1.72 1.03
CA GLY A 145 16.98 2.24 1.30
C GLY A 145 17.09 3.77 1.27
N ALA A 146 16.01 4.50 0.98
CA ALA A 146 15.99 5.96 1.10
C ALA A 146 16.18 6.41 2.56
N PRO A 147 16.71 7.63 2.81
CA PRO A 147 16.99 8.10 4.15
C PRO A 147 15.74 8.49 4.94
N GLN A 148 14.58 8.55 4.30
CA GLN A 148 13.31 8.90 4.94
C GLN A 148 12.10 8.38 4.17
N GLY A 149 10.95 8.36 4.84
CA GLY A 149 9.65 8.07 4.26
C GLY A 149 9.35 6.57 4.13
N MET A 150 8.21 6.26 3.53
CA MET A 150 7.71 4.89 3.40
C MET A 150 7.71 4.41 1.96
N SER A 151 8.44 3.32 1.69
CA SER A 151 8.34 2.56 0.43
C SER A 151 7.14 1.62 0.51
N LEU A 152 6.31 1.57 -0.53
CA LEU A 152 5.13 0.70 -0.55
C LEU A 152 5.36 -0.52 -1.41
N LEU A 153 5.16 -1.69 -0.82
CA LEU A 153 5.10 -2.99 -1.47
C LEU A 153 3.66 -3.50 -1.42
N MET A 154 3.17 -4.07 -2.50
CA MET A 154 1.84 -4.67 -2.59
C MET A 154 1.94 -6.10 -3.05
N THR A 155 1.06 -6.96 -2.55
CA THR A 155 0.88 -8.34 -3.00
C THR A 155 -0.57 -8.75 -2.87
N HIS A 156 -0.94 -9.85 -3.53
CA HIS A 156 -2.31 -10.34 -3.49
C HIS A 156 -2.63 -11.08 -2.20
N THR A 157 -3.91 -10.98 -1.82
CA THR A 157 -4.61 -11.88 -0.92
C THR A 157 -5.72 -12.56 -1.70
N TYR A 158 -5.87 -13.86 -1.54
CA TYR A 158 -6.95 -14.63 -2.15
C TYR A 158 -7.97 -15.05 -1.09
N HIS A 159 -9.26 -14.90 -1.38
CA HIS A 159 -10.32 -15.27 -0.43
C HIS A 159 -10.34 -16.76 -0.08
N LYS A 160 -9.72 -17.59 -0.92
CA LYS A 160 -9.52 -19.03 -0.67
C LYS A 160 -8.14 -19.37 -0.10
N GLY A 161 -7.33 -18.36 0.20
CA GLY A 161 -5.96 -18.57 0.69
C GLY A 161 -4.95 -18.84 -0.42
N GLY A 162 -3.69 -19.06 -0.03
CA GLY A 162 -2.61 -19.48 -0.92
C GLY A 162 -1.76 -18.37 -1.52
N ALA A 163 -2.07 -17.10 -1.28
CA ALA A 163 -1.25 -15.98 -1.72
C ALA A 163 -0.28 -15.50 -0.62
N SER A 164 0.74 -14.73 -1.00
CA SER A 164 1.68 -14.11 -0.06
C SER A 164 0.98 -13.22 0.97
N GLY A 165 -0.06 -12.48 0.56
CA GLY A 165 -0.85 -11.66 1.48
C GLY A 165 -1.59 -12.48 2.54
N ASN A 166 -2.03 -13.69 2.23
CA ASN A 166 -2.63 -14.57 3.24
C ASN A 166 -1.60 -14.98 4.30
N LYS A 167 -0.39 -15.39 3.90
CA LYS A 167 0.70 -15.72 4.84
C LYS A 167 1.09 -14.52 5.70
N ILE A 168 1.11 -13.32 5.11
CA ILE A 168 1.41 -12.07 5.82
C ILE A 168 0.36 -11.82 6.88
N HIS A 169 -0.92 -11.87 6.54
CA HIS A 169 -2.00 -11.68 7.51
C HIS A 169 -1.94 -12.68 8.66
N GLU A 170 -1.75 -13.96 8.33
CA GLU A 170 -1.79 -15.06 9.29
C GLU A 170 -0.59 -15.07 10.25
N SER A 171 0.59 -14.60 9.80
CA SER A 171 1.82 -14.95 10.51
C SER A 171 2.84 -13.82 10.67
N LEU A 172 2.77 -12.72 9.91
CA LEU A 172 3.72 -11.62 10.03
C LEU A 172 3.46 -10.83 11.32
N LYS A 173 4.49 -10.68 12.14
CA LYS A 173 4.36 -10.06 13.47
C LYS A 173 5.51 -9.10 13.77
N PRO A 174 5.34 -8.19 14.74
CA PRO A 174 6.43 -7.34 15.22
C PRO A 174 7.68 -8.14 15.58
N GLY A 175 8.84 -7.65 15.13
CA GLY A 175 10.13 -8.32 15.29
C GLY A 175 10.59 -9.12 14.07
N ASP A 176 9.69 -9.54 13.19
CA ASP A 176 10.07 -10.20 11.94
C ASP A 176 10.89 -9.28 11.03
N VAL A 177 11.78 -9.87 10.22
CA VAL A 177 12.65 -9.13 9.32
C VAL A 177 12.18 -9.29 7.88
N VAL A 178 11.99 -8.15 7.22
CA VAL A 178 11.72 -8.06 5.79
C VAL A 178 12.99 -7.58 5.07
N ARG A 179 13.48 -8.37 4.14
CA ARG A 179 14.64 -8.07 3.31
C ARG A 179 14.19 -7.65 1.92
N VAL A 180 14.62 -6.49 1.46
CA VAL A 180 14.34 -5.96 0.13
C VAL A 180 15.65 -5.78 -0.61
N SER A 181 15.81 -6.44 -1.75
CA SER A 181 17.11 -6.53 -2.44
C SER A 181 17.04 -6.06 -3.89
N SER A 182 18.18 -5.61 -4.38
CA SER A 182 18.48 -5.33 -5.79
C SER A 182 19.96 -5.60 -6.03
N GLY A 183 20.26 -6.61 -6.86
CA GLY A 183 21.65 -7.07 -7.04
C GLY A 183 22.25 -7.54 -5.72
N ASP A 184 23.40 -6.99 -5.39
CA ASP A 184 24.18 -7.27 -4.16
C ASP A 184 23.72 -6.47 -2.92
N LYS A 185 22.80 -5.51 -3.10
CA LYS A 185 22.32 -4.66 -2.02
C LYS A 185 21.05 -5.23 -1.39
N THR A 186 21.05 -5.36 -0.07
CA THR A 186 19.91 -5.81 0.71
C THR A 186 19.60 -4.84 1.83
N MET A 187 18.45 -4.18 1.74
CA MET A 187 17.90 -3.30 2.79
C MET A 187 17.00 -4.12 3.70
N CYS A 188 17.28 -4.11 5.00
CA CYS A 188 16.54 -4.87 6.00
C CYS A 188 15.67 -3.96 6.84
N TYR A 189 14.48 -4.45 7.16
CA TYR A 189 13.48 -3.73 7.93
C TYR A 189 12.88 -4.67 8.98
N LYS A 190 12.72 -4.16 10.20
CA LYS A 190 12.07 -4.89 11.30
C LYS A 190 10.60 -4.47 11.38
N VAL A 191 9.69 -5.42 11.32
CA VAL A 191 8.25 -5.17 11.48
C VAL A 191 8.00 -4.58 12.86
N THR A 192 7.27 -3.47 12.94
CA THR A 192 6.97 -2.75 14.17
C THR A 192 5.49 -2.72 14.49
N ASN A 193 4.63 -2.51 13.50
CA ASN A 193 3.19 -2.47 13.72
C ASN A 193 2.39 -2.83 12.45
N GLN A 194 1.06 -2.88 12.62
CA GLN A 194 0.07 -3.08 11.56
C GLN A 194 -1.06 -2.07 11.73
N ARG A 195 -1.58 -1.57 10.62
CA ARG A 195 -2.78 -0.73 10.60
C ARG A 195 -3.78 -1.26 9.60
N LYS A 196 -5.02 -1.48 10.05
CA LYS A 196 -6.17 -1.80 9.19
C LYS A 196 -6.89 -0.50 8.79
N ILE A 197 -7.21 -0.38 7.52
CA ILE A 197 -7.90 0.77 6.90
C ILE A 197 -9.11 0.24 6.15
N TYR A 198 -10.31 0.64 6.55
CA TYR A 198 -11.54 0.29 5.84
C TYR A 198 -11.71 1.19 4.62
N VAL A 199 -12.07 0.58 3.48
CA VAL A 199 -12.16 1.27 2.18
C VAL A 199 -13.27 2.33 2.20
N ASP A 200 -14.41 2.01 2.81
CA ASP A 200 -15.56 2.91 2.96
C ASP A 200 -15.31 4.08 3.91
N LYS A 201 -14.28 3.98 4.77
CA LYS A 201 -13.89 4.99 5.77
C LYS A 201 -12.52 5.61 5.50
N TYR A 202 -11.99 5.41 4.29
CA TYR A 202 -10.67 5.92 3.93
C TYR A 202 -10.60 7.44 4.07
N SER A 203 -9.63 7.92 4.82
CA SER A 203 -9.48 9.32 5.22
C SER A 203 -8.21 9.97 4.67
N ALA A 204 -8.13 11.30 4.75
CA ALA A 204 -6.92 12.04 4.43
C ALA A 204 -5.73 11.65 5.33
N ASP A 205 -5.99 11.25 6.59
CA ASP A 205 -4.94 10.80 7.51
C ASP A 205 -4.45 9.39 7.16
N ASP A 206 -5.32 8.54 6.61
CA ASP A 206 -4.90 7.26 6.04
C ASP A 206 -4.01 7.46 4.81
N ALA A 207 -4.36 8.42 3.95
CA ALA A 207 -3.53 8.80 2.81
C ALA A 207 -2.16 9.31 3.25
N LYS A 208 -2.10 10.22 4.23
CA LYS A 208 -0.84 10.73 4.80
C LYS A 208 -0.01 9.61 5.43
N PHE A 209 -0.65 8.65 6.10
CA PHE A 209 0.04 7.50 6.67
C PHE A 209 0.64 6.61 5.59
N VAL A 210 -0.16 6.20 4.59
CA VAL A 210 0.26 5.27 3.54
C VAL A 210 1.29 5.88 2.59
N TYR A 211 1.09 7.14 2.18
CA TYR A 211 1.95 7.80 1.18
C TYR A 211 2.96 8.76 1.80
N ASN A 212 3.38 8.52 3.03
CA ASN A 212 4.32 9.38 3.74
C ASN A 212 5.72 9.34 3.10
N LYS A 213 6.19 10.49 2.62
CA LYS A 213 7.53 10.65 2.04
C LYS A 213 8.57 11.17 3.04
N ASN A 214 8.15 11.46 4.26
CA ASN A 214 8.97 12.03 5.32
C ASN A 214 9.07 11.09 6.53
N GLY A 215 9.85 11.50 7.55
CA GLY A 215 10.04 10.72 8.77
C GLY A 215 11.04 9.57 8.62
N THR A 216 11.11 8.68 9.60
CA THR A 216 12.04 7.56 9.60
C THR A 216 11.87 6.66 8.36
N PRO A 217 12.99 6.14 7.80
CA PRO A 217 12.92 5.25 6.66
C PRO A 217 12.22 3.93 7.04
N ARG A 218 11.25 3.51 6.23
CA ARG A 218 10.42 2.33 6.48
C ARG A 218 9.84 1.77 5.20
N ILE A 219 9.31 0.57 5.29
CA ILE A 219 8.46 -0.02 4.26
C ILE A 219 7.06 -0.25 4.82
N GLY A 220 6.06 -0.17 3.95
CA GLY A 220 4.71 -0.64 4.17
C GLY A 220 4.41 -1.78 3.22
N ILE A 221 3.97 -2.92 3.74
CA ILE A 221 3.42 -4.00 2.92
C ILE A 221 1.91 -3.90 2.99
N LEU A 222 1.28 -3.62 1.86
CA LEU A 222 -0.16 -3.42 1.75
C LEU A 222 -0.81 -4.65 1.13
N ILE A 223 -1.81 -5.19 1.81
CA ILE A 223 -2.62 -6.32 1.37
C ILE A 223 -4.10 -5.99 1.45
N CYS A 224 -4.93 -6.73 0.71
CA CYS A 224 -6.38 -6.69 0.82
C CYS A 224 -6.84 -7.64 1.92
N TRP A 225 -7.90 -7.26 2.70
CA TRP A 225 -8.48 -8.11 3.71
C TRP A 225 -9.98 -7.83 3.90
N ASP A 226 -10.67 -8.69 4.70
CA ASP A 226 -12.12 -8.66 4.92
C ASP A 226 -12.89 -8.80 3.60
N TRP A 227 -12.95 -10.04 3.08
CA TRP A 227 -13.68 -10.35 1.84
C TRP A 227 -15.19 -10.34 2.07
N ASP A 228 -15.92 -9.46 1.38
CA ASP A 228 -17.38 -9.49 1.31
C ASP A 228 -17.85 -10.41 0.18
N LYS A 229 -18.66 -11.42 0.55
CA LYS A 229 -19.23 -12.38 -0.38
C LYS A 229 -20.35 -11.80 -1.26
N ASN A 230 -21.03 -10.76 -0.77
CA ASN A 230 -22.17 -10.14 -1.45
C ASN A 230 -21.67 -9.27 -2.62
N ASP A 231 -20.70 -8.41 -2.33
CA ASP A 231 -20.17 -7.46 -3.30
C ASP A 231 -18.98 -8.03 -4.08
N LYS A 232 -18.41 -9.16 -3.61
CA LYS A 232 -17.19 -9.78 -4.16
C LYS A 232 -16.01 -8.83 -4.18
N GLU A 233 -15.86 -8.05 -3.11
CA GLU A 233 -14.84 -7.04 -2.91
C GLU A 233 -14.14 -7.22 -1.58
N TRP A 234 -13.04 -6.51 -1.39
CA TRP A 234 -12.28 -6.48 -0.15
C TRP A 234 -12.57 -5.20 0.61
N ASP A 235 -13.15 -5.30 1.80
CA ASP A 235 -13.61 -4.16 2.60
C ASP A 235 -12.47 -3.38 3.25
N SER A 236 -11.31 -4.01 3.43
CA SER A 236 -10.19 -3.35 4.09
C SER A 236 -8.86 -3.53 3.37
N ARG A 237 -7.90 -2.70 3.81
CA ARG A 237 -6.49 -2.80 3.49
C ARG A 237 -5.71 -2.91 4.80
N GLU A 238 -4.81 -3.86 4.88
CA GLU A 238 -3.87 -3.95 6.00
C GLU A 238 -2.50 -3.49 5.53
N VAL A 239 -1.89 -2.60 6.32
CA VAL A 239 -0.55 -2.06 6.08
C VAL A 239 0.35 -2.52 7.21
N TYR A 240 1.26 -3.43 6.91
CA TYR A 240 2.31 -3.86 7.83
C TYR A 240 3.49 -2.92 7.69
N VAL A 241 3.86 -2.27 8.76
CA VAL A 241 4.96 -1.30 8.78
C VAL A 241 6.21 -1.94 9.35
N ALA A 242 7.31 -1.81 8.63
CA ALA A 242 8.61 -2.23 9.10
C ALA A 242 9.62 -1.07 8.99
N GLU A 243 10.35 -0.81 10.06
CA GLU A 243 11.34 0.26 10.16
C GLU A 243 12.71 -0.21 9.72
N ALA A 244 13.47 0.69 9.10
CA ALA A 244 14.81 0.39 8.62
C ALA A 244 15.74 -0.04 9.76
N MET A 245 16.59 -1.05 9.48
CA MET A 245 17.64 -1.52 10.38
C MET A 245 19.03 -0.95 10.01
N TYR A 246 19.10 -0.10 8.99
CA TYR A 246 20.30 0.63 8.55
C TYR A 246 20.26 2.11 9.01
N SER A 247 21.37 2.77 9.01
CA SER A 247 21.55 4.20 9.33
C SER A 247 22.01 5.01 8.11
#